data_48a348c6bd11281fe7a99c862d10ca09
#
_entry.id   48a348c6bd11281fe7a99c862d10ca09
#
_cell.length_a   1.000
_cell.length_b   1.000
_cell.length_c   1.000
_cell.angle_alpha   90.00
_cell.angle_beta   90.00
_cell.angle_gamma   90.00
#
_symmetry.space_group_name_H-M   'P 1'
#
loop_
_entity.id
_entity.type
_entity.pdbx_description
1 polymer ?
#
loop_
_entity_poly.entity_id
_entity_poly.type
_entity_poly.pdbx_seq_one_letter_code
_entity_poly.pdbx_strand_id
1 'polypeptide(L)'
;MKIVLGTASFGNPDSPFATVHKVDSVVQMIQTFRARGYCDVDTARAYPHGSLGSCENLLGHQDVGLKKWANVSSKVLSFVPGSHSQSKIDESIETSLIALGVDCLDVLYLHGPDPTTPLLEVCRSVNKAYMQGKFHHFGLSNFSAHQVENVVEICKEHGLLAPTIYQGQYNCLCRSAEDDLLPLLRRHKIAFSAYSPMAGGFLVDAIVRQAPASTHPRWMSNTRLGSCYRDFYVHPPVLTAARNIQHAAVQHGVTAYAAALRWIIWHSSLAAEEGDGIVLGASNVAQLQENLDIIEQGPLEETLVAVIEIAWRHVLHSGKAPSYSLDTCKNL
;
A
#
# COMPACT_ATOMS: atom_id res chain seq x y z
N MET A 1 -10.36 -12.33 3.19
CA MET A 1 -9.36 -11.38 2.64
C MET A 1 -8.35 -11.04 3.72
N LYS A 2 -7.06 -10.98 3.40
CA LYS A 2 -5.99 -10.66 4.36
C LYS A 2 -6.04 -9.18 4.74
N ILE A 3 -5.94 -8.88 6.04
CA ILE A 3 -5.87 -7.48 6.53
C ILE A 3 -4.48 -7.26 7.10
N VAL A 4 -3.79 -6.26 6.57
CA VAL A 4 -2.40 -5.92 6.92
C VAL A 4 -2.38 -4.52 7.54
N LEU A 5 -1.74 -4.34 8.70
CA LEU A 5 -1.56 -3.02 9.30
C LEU A 5 -0.48 -2.24 8.55
N GLY A 6 -0.89 -1.20 7.85
CA GLY A 6 0.03 -0.27 7.16
C GLY A 6 0.57 0.80 8.11
N THR A 7 1.88 0.89 8.21
CA THR A 7 2.56 1.76 9.18
C THR A 7 3.26 2.99 8.57
N ALA A 8 2.94 3.34 7.33
CA ALA A 8 3.58 4.46 6.62
C ALA A 8 3.47 5.83 7.31
N SER A 9 2.55 5.97 8.27
CA SER A 9 2.36 7.17 9.08
C SER A 9 3.02 7.10 10.48
N PHE A 10 3.80 6.06 10.77
CA PHE A 10 4.54 5.91 12.03
C PHE A 10 5.95 6.47 11.89
N GLY A 11 6.50 7.07 12.95
CA GLY A 11 7.90 7.48 13.00
C GLY A 11 8.13 8.87 13.58
N ASN A 12 9.22 9.50 13.17
CA ASN A 12 9.67 10.78 13.73
C ASN A 12 8.67 11.92 13.43
N PRO A 13 8.25 12.72 14.44
CA PRO A 13 7.37 13.87 14.27
C PRO A 13 7.92 14.98 13.35
N ASP A 14 9.22 14.99 13.06
CA ASP A 14 9.80 15.93 12.08
C ASP A 14 9.32 15.65 10.65
N SER A 15 8.85 14.45 10.39
CA SER A 15 8.19 14.14 9.11
C SER A 15 6.74 14.62 9.13
N PRO A 16 6.31 15.44 8.16
CA PRO A 16 4.92 15.86 8.08
C PRO A 16 3.95 14.69 7.76
N PHE A 17 4.48 13.55 7.32
CA PHE A 17 3.69 12.35 7.01
C PHE A 17 3.51 11.42 8.22
N ALA A 18 4.26 11.63 9.31
CA ALA A 18 4.12 10.85 10.51
C ALA A 18 3.01 11.43 11.41
N THR A 19 2.09 10.57 11.83
CA THR A 19 1.00 10.92 12.76
C THR A 19 1.07 10.11 14.05
N VAL A 20 1.82 9.01 14.06
CA VAL A 20 2.04 8.13 15.21
C VAL A 20 3.53 8.20 15.58
N HIS A 21 3.84 8.88 16.70
CA HIS A 21 5.23 9.19 17.08
C HIS A 21 5.69 8.52 18.38
N LYS A 22 4.75 8.03 19.19
CA LYS A 22 5.02 7.52 20.52
C LYS A 22 4.90 6.01 20.55
N VAL A 23 5.81 5.34 21.24
CA VAL A 23 5.80 3.90 21.46
C VAL A 23 4.47 3.43 22.04
N ASP A 24 3.94 4.12 23.07
CA ASP A 24 2.66 3.78 23.69
C ASP A 24 1.51 3.76 22.69
N SER A 25 1.49 4.72 21.75
CA SER A 25 0.47 4.78 20.69
C SER A 25 0.61 3.62 19.73
N VAL A 26 1.84 3.23 19.37
CA VAL A 26 2.09 2.04 18.54
C VAL A 26 1.63 0.78 19.25
N VAL A 27 1.98 0.62 20.52
CA VAL A 27 1.57 -0.54 21.34
C VAL A 27 0.04 -0.64 21.40
N GLN A 28 -0.67 0.47 21.64
CA GLN A 28 -2.14 0.48 21.67
C GLN A 28 -2.75 0.12 20.30
N MET A 29 -2.22 0.65 19.19
CA MET A 29 -2.69 0.29 17.84
C MET A 29 -2.47 -1.20 17.55
N ILE A 30 -1.32 -1.72 17.91
CA ILE A 30 -1.00 -3.15 17.74
C ILE A 30 -1.92 -4.02 18.60
N GLN A 31 -2.16 -3.68 19.84
CA GLN A 31 -3.09 -4.39 20.70
C GLN A 31 -4.50 -4.40 20.12
N THR A 32 -4.98 -3.24 19.61
CA THR A 32 -6.27 -3.14 18.93
C THR A 32 -6.35 -4.05 17.70
N PHE A 33 -5.30 -4.06 16.88
CA PHE A 33 -5.24 -4.89 15.68
C PHE A 33 -5.21 -6.39 16.01
N ARG A 34 -4.37 -6.78 16.97
CA ARG A 34 -4.26 -8.17 17.44
C ARG A 34 -5.52 -8.68 18.12
N ALA A 35 -6.26 -7.84 18.83
CA ALA A 35 -7.52 -8.21 19.48
C ALA A 35 -8.59 -8.68 18.46
N ARG A 36 -8.45 -8.31 17.16
CA ARG A 36 -9.27 -8.79 16.04
C ARG A 36 -8.68 -10.04 15.36
N GLY A 37 -7.62 -10.63 15.88
CA GLY A 37 -6.98 -11.85 15.34
C GLY A 37 -6.00 -11.59 14.19
N TYR A 38 -5.64 -10.33 13.89
CA TYR A 38 -4.70 -10.00 12.82
C TYR A 38 -3.26 -9.97 13.32
N CYS A 39 -2.31 -10.34 12.45
CA CYS A 39 -0.88 -10.42 12.78
C CYS A 39 0.06 -9.86 11.70
N ASP A 40 -0.46 -9.39 10.58
CA ASP A 40 0.36 -8.93 9.46
C ASP A 40 0.64 -7.42 9.56
N VAL A 41 1.91 -7.03 9.50
CA VAL A 41 2.36 -5.64 9.60
C VAL A 41 3.19 -5.28 8.38
N ASP A 42 2.86 -4.18 7.71
CA ASP A 42 3.57 -3.65 6.55
C ASP A 42 4.30 -2.36 6.88
N THR A 43 5.58 -2.33 6.60
CA THR A 43 6.45 -1.16 6.71
C THR A 43 7.38 -1.02 5.49
N ALA A 44 8.31 -0.09 5.52
CA ALA A 44 9.35 0.08 4.51
C ALA A 44 10.54 0.86 5.05
N ARG A 45 11.73 0.62 4.46
CA ARG A 45 12.93 1.42 4.72
C ARG A 45 12.70 2.91 4.47
N ALA A 46 11.84 3.25 3.50
CA ALA A 46 11.52 4.63 3.14
C ALA A 46 10.50 5.33 4.07
N TYR A 47 9.94 4.65 5.08
CA TYR A 47 8.89 5.20 5.92
C TYR A 47 9.40 5.87 7.21
N PRO A 48 8.69 6.93 7.66
CA PRO A 48 7.75 7.74 6.88
C PRO A 48 8.50 8.58 5.84
N HIS A 49 7.82 9.03 4.81
CA HIS A 49 8.42 9.90 3.81
C HIS A 49 9.04 11.15 4.48
N GLY A 50 10.29 11.46 4.15
CA GLY A 50 11.05 12.57 4.78
C GLY A 50 11.78 12.22 6.08
N SER A 51 11.64 10.97 6.60
CA SER A 51 12.41 10.50 7.77
C SER A 51 12.69 9.00 7.67
N LEU A 52 13.59 8.65 6.75
CA LEU A 52 13.91 7.26 6.40
C LEU A 52 14.23 6.39 7.63
N GLY A 53 13.57 5.24 7.71
CA GLY A 53 13.80 4.23 8.73
C GLY A 53 13.26 4.54 10.12
N SER A 54 12.76 5.76 10.38
CA SER A 54 12.23 6.05 11.71
C SER A 54 10.96 5.26 12.05
N CYS A 55 10.21 4.81 11.04
CA CYS A 55 9.08 3.90 11.21
C CYS A 55 9.55 2.52 11.71
N GLU A 56 10.55 1.93 11.06
CA GLU A 56 11.09 0.62 11.46
C GLU A 56 11.71 0.69 12.86
N ASN A 57 12.45 1.76 13.19
CA ASN A 57 13.01 1.96 14.53
C ASN A 57 11.91 2.05 15.61
N LEU A 58 10.80 2.75 15.32
CA LEU A 58 9.68 2.87 16.24
C LEU A 58 8.95 1.52 16.44
N LEU A 59 8.77 0.76 15.35
CA LEU A 59 8.18 -0.57 15.38
C LEU A 59 9.06 -1.60 16.11
N GLY A 60 10.38 -1.49 15.97
CA GLY A 60 11.35 -2.40 16.60
C GLY A 60 11.58 -2.15 18.08
N HIS A 61 10.91 -1.14 18.69
CA HIS A 61 11.02 -0.92 20.12
C HIS A 61 10.58 -2.15 20.92
N GLN A 62 11.31 -2.49 21.99
CA GLN A 62 11.11 -3.71 22.76
C GLN A 62 9.67 -3.90 23.26
N ASP A 63 8.96 -2.81 23.61
CA ASP A 63 7.59 -2.85 24.12
C ASP A 63 6.56 -3.20 23.04
N VAL A 64 6.90 -3.00 21.76
CA VAL A 64 6.09 -3.42 20.61
C VAL A 64 6.19 -4.92 20.40
N GLY A 65 7.38 -5.50 20.57
CA GLY A 65 7.63 -6.93 20.60
C GLY A 65 7.27 -7.68 19.31
N LEU A 66 7.48 -7.07 18.12
CA LEU A 66 7.10 -7.62 16.82
C LEU A 66 7.52 -9.09 16.62
N LYS A 67 8.76 -9.43 16.95
CA LYS A 67 9.33 -10.78 16.80
C LYS A 67 8.48 -11.89 17.39
N LYS A 68 7.64 -11.59 18.38
CA LYS A 68 6.87 -12.58 19.12
C LYS A 68 5.54 -12.96 18.47
N TRP A 69 5.04 -12.13 17.55
CA TRP A 69 3.66 -12.28 17.11
C TRP A 69 3.40 -11.83 15.66
N ALA A 70 4.26 -10.99 15.06
CA ALA A 70 3.95 -10.35 13.78
C ALA A 70 4.60 -11.07 12.59
N ASN A 71 3.85 -11.20 11.50
CA ASN A 71 4.38 -11.41 10.17
C ASN A 71 4.76 -10.03 9.62
N VAL A 72 6.05 -9.71 9.60
CA VAL A 72 6.52 -8.37 9.25
C VAL A 72 6.96 -8.33 7.80
N SER A 73 6.32 -7.48 7.02
CA SER A 73 6.74 -7.16 5.65
C SER A 73 7.47 -5.83 5.63
N SER A 74 8.60 -5.77 4.92
CA SER A 74 9.31 -4.52 4.67
C SER A 74 9.72 -4.40 3.20
N LYS A 75 10.21 -3.23 2.82
CA LYS A 75 10.55 -2.90 1.44
C LYS A 75 11.96 -2.29 1.38
N VAL A 76 12.78 -2.76 0.44
CA VAL A 76 14.08 -2.15 0.18
C VAL A 76 13.92 -0.70 -0.28
N LEU A 77 14.92 0.12 0.00
CA LEU A 77 14.93 1.49 -0.51
C LEU A 77 14.96 1.46 -2.04
N SER A 78 14.02 2.18 -2.64
CA SER A 78 13.85 2.30 -4.10
C SER A 78 13.72 3.77 -4.48
N PHE A 79 13.43 4.06 -5.74
CA PHE A 79 13.21 5.42 -6.28
C PHE A 79 14.49 6.29 -6.34
N VAL A 80 15.66 5.67 -6.20
CA VAL A 80 16.97 6.32 -6.36
C VAL A 80 17.78 5.46 -7.34
N PRO A 81 18.45 6.04 -8.36
CA PRO A 81 19.30 5.28 -9.28
C PRO A 81 20.32 4.42 -8.54
N GLY A 82 20.46 3.15 -8.93
CA GLY A 82 21.37 2.18 -8.31
C GLY A 82 20.92 1.62 -6.97
N SER A 83 19.70 1.95 -6.51
CA SER A 83 19.15 1.47 -5.24
C SER A 83 18.95 -0.05 -5.20
N HIS A 84 18.89 -0.70 -6.34
CA HIS A 84 18.75 -2.16 -6.46
C HIS A 84 20.06 -2.89 -6.79
N SER A 85 21.21 -2.21 -6.76
CA SER A 85 22.49 -2.93 -6.78
C SER A 85 22.60 -3.89 -5.61
N GLN A 86 23.35 -4.99 -5.76
CA GLN A 86 23.45 -6.02 -4.72
C GLN A 86 23.80 -5.44 -3.34
N SER A 87 24.81 -4.56 -3.28
CA SER A 87 25.22 -3.95 -2.01
C SER A 87 24.12 -3.12 -1.36
N LYS A 88 23.29 -2.42 -2.15
CA LYS A 88 22.19 -1.59 -1.64
C LYS A 88 21.00 -2.43 -1.19
N ILE A 89 20.69 -3.52 -1.86
CA ILE A 89 19.70 -4.50 -1.40
C ILE A 89 20.16 -5.13 -0.09
N ASP A 90 21.40 -5.64 -0.02
CA ASP A 90 21.98 -6.24 1.19
C ASP A 90 21.94 -5.23 2.36
N GLU A 91 22.41 -3.98 2.16
CA GLU A 91 22.37 -2.90 3.16
C GLU A 91 20.95 -2.61 3.64
N SER A 92 20.00 -2.51 2.73
CA SER A 92 18.58 -2.22 3.03
C SER A 92 17.95 -3.30 3.91
N ILE A 93 18.19 -4.58 3.58
CA ILE A 93 17.68 -5.73 4.31
C ILE A 93 18.28 -5.79 5.72
N GLU A 94 19.61 -5.72 5.84
CA GLU A 94 20.28 -5.79 7.14
C GLU A 94 19.84 -4.65 8.06
N THR A 95 19.75 -3.44 7.51
CA THR A 95 19.31 -2.28 8.29
C THR A 95 17.86 -2.44 8.75
N SER A 96 16.96 -2.97 7.91
CA SER A 96 15.58 -3.23 8.30
C SER A 96 15.46 -4.30 9.39
N LEU A 97 16.17 -5.42 9.26
CA LEU A 97 16.16 -6.50 10.26
C LEU A 97 16.63 -6.00 11.63
N ILE A 98 17.73 -5.21 11.65
CA ILE A 98 18.26 -4.61 12.87
C ILE A 98 17.26 -3.61 13.47
N ALA A 99 16.73 -2.70 12.64
CA ALA A 99 15.80 -1.66 13.09
C ALA A 99 14.50 -2.23 13.64
N LEU A 100 13.97 -3.30 13.03
CA LEU A 100 12.75 -3.98 13.44
C LEU A 100 12.96 -4.96 14.61
N GLY A 101 14.19 -5.35 14.90
CA GLY A 101 14.51 -6.35 15.92
C GLY A 101 13.99 -7.74 15.57
N VAL A 102 13.95 -8.10 14.28
CA VAL A 102 13.52 -9.41 13.79
C VAL A 102 14.65 -10.11 13.03
N ASP A 103 14.64 -11.45 13.03
CA ASP A 103 15.69 -12.23 12.36
C ASP A 103 15.38 -12.46 10.88
N CYS A 104 14.10 -12.42 10.51
CA CYS A 104 13.58 -12.72 9.18
C CYS A 104 12.31 -11.91 8.91
N LEU A 105 12.13 -11.42 7.68
CA LEU A 105 10.90 -10.79 7.24
C LEU A 105 9.92 -11.86 6.70
N ASP A 106 8.62 -11.61 6.80
CA ASP A 106 7.63 -12.43 6.11
C ASP A 106 7.69 -12.15 4.60
N VAL A 107 7.59 -10.87 4.21
CA VAL A 107 7.72 -10.46 2.81
C VAL A 107 8.78 -9.37 2.68
N LEU A 108 9.69 -9.57 1.72
CA LEU A 108 10.57 -8.52 1.24
C LEU A 108 10.06 -7.99 -0.10
N TYR A 109 9.73 -6.70 -0.16
CA TYR A 109 9.34 -6.04 -1.41
C TYR A 109 10.49 -5.25 -2.04
N LEU A 110 10.54 -5.25 -3.38
CA LEU A 110 11.09 -4.11 -4.12
C LEU A 110 10.02 -3.01 -4.10
N HIS A 111 10.31 -1.86 -3.48
CA HIS A 111 9.30 -0.80 -3.22
C HIS A 111 8.84 -0.10 -4.51
N GLY A 112 9.65 -0.12 -5.54
CA GLY A 112 9.38 0.35 -6.89
C GLY A 112 10.53 -0.04 -7.81
N PRO A 113 10.40 0.11 -9.13
CA PRO A 113 11.45 -0.24 -10.08
C PRO A 113 12.68 0.68 -9.95
N ASP A 114 13.86 0.13 -10.20
CA ASP A 114 15.10 0.86 -10.46
C ASP A 114 15.57 0.57 -11.90
N PRO A 115 15.29 1.46 -12.85
CA PRO A 115 15.60 1.23 -14.27
C PRO A 115 17.11 1.28 -14.57
N THR A 116 17.93 1.66 -13.60
CA THR A 116 19.39 1.81 -13.78
C THR A 116 20.18 0.56 -13.40
N THR A 117 19.58 -0.36 -12.64
CA THR A 117 20.19 -1.65 -12.29
C THR A 117 19.66 -2.76 -13.20
N PRO A 118 20.52 -3.58 -13.84
CA PRO A 118 20.09 -4.69 -14.67
C PRO A 118 19.17 -5.66 -13.90
N LEU A 119 18.01 -5.97 -14.43
CA LEU A 119 16.97 -6.71 -13.73
C LEU A 119 17.41 -8.11 -13.27
N LEU A 120 18.27 -8.78 -14.06
CA LEU A 120 18.85 -10.08 -13.67
C LEU A 120 19.76 -9.94 -12.44
N GLU A 121 20.51 -8.85 -12.31
CA GLU A 121 21.31 -8.56 -11.11
C GLU A 121 20.43 -8.38 -9.88
N VAL A 122 19.34 -7.62 -10.02
CA VAL A 122 18.33 -7.44 -8.96
C VAL A 122 17.76 -8.78 -8.51
N CYS A 123 17.29 -9.63 -9.45
CA CYS A 123 16.72 -10.94 -9.14
C CYS A 123 17.74 -11.85 -8.45
N ARG A 124 18.99 -11.85 -8.88
CA ARG A 124 20.09 -12.61 -8.23
C ARG A 124 20.35 -12.13 -6.80
N SER A 125 20.35 -10.82 -6.58
CA SER A 125 20.57 -10.22 -5.25
C SER A 125 19.46 -10.60 -4.28
N VAL A 126 18.20 -10.52 -4.73
CA VAL A 126 17.03 -10.97 -3.95
C VAL A 126 17.11 -12.46 -3.64
N ASN A 127 17.42 -13.30 -4.64
CA ASN A 127 17.55 -14.74 -4.46
C ASN A 127 18.67 -15.10 -3.48
N LYS A 128 19.81 -14.41 -3.51
CA LYS A 128 20.90 -14.57 -2.54
C LYS A 128 20.43 -14.30 -1.11
N ALA A 129 19.71 -13.21 -0.88
CA ALA A 129 19.18 -12.88 0.44
C ALA A 129 18.13 -13.90 0.93
N TYR A 130 17.30 -14.43 0.02
CA TYR A 130 16.38 -15.53 0.30
C TYR A 130 17.11 -16.79 0.75
N MET A 131 18.15 -17.20 0.02
CA MET A 131 18.96 -18.37 0.37
C MET A 131 19.71 -18.21 1.72
N GLN A 132 19.88 -16.98 2.17
CA GLN A 132 20.40 -16.65 3.51
C GLN A 132 19.32 -16.64 4.61
N GLY A 133 18.05 -16.91 4.27
CA GLY A 133 16.93 -16.94 5.22
C GLY A 133 16.51 -15.56 5.75
N LYS A 134 16.78 -14.48 4.99
CA LYS A 134 16.45 -13.11 5.42
C LYS A 134 14.96 -12.77 5.30
N PHE A 135 14.22 -13.51 4.48
CA PHE A 135 12.78 -13.35 4.30
C PHE A 135 12.16 -14.65 3.75
N HIS A 136 10.82 -14.77 3.82
CA HIS A 136 10.08 -15.95 3.33
C HIS A 136 9.50 -15.76 1.93
N HIS A 137 8.97 -14.58 1.61
CA HIS A 137 8.27 -14.30 0.37
C HIS A 137 8.87 -13.09 -0.35
N PHE A 138 9.01 -13.21 -1.68
CA PHE A 138 9.45 -12.10 -2.52
C PHE A 138 8.24 -11.34 -3.06
N GLY A 139 8.24 -10.02 -2.91
CA GLY A 139 7.18 -9.14 -3.37
C GLY A 139 7.66 -8.03 -4.29
N LEU A 140 6.76 -7.58 -5.17
CA LEU A 140 6.94 -6.38 -6.00
C LEU A 140 5.93 -5.31 -5.61
N SER A 141 6.30 -4.03 -5.74
CA SER A 141 5.39 -2.92 -5.50
C SER A 141 5.63 -1.81 -6.53
N ASN A 142 4.56 -1.22 -7.07
CA ASN A 142 4.62 -0.12 -8.04
C ASN A 142 5.29 -0.44 -9.40
N PHE A 143 5.39 -1.70 -9.75
CA PHE A 143 5.85 -2.16 -11.08
C PHE A 143 4.66 -2.19 -12.04
N SER A 144 4.85 -1.84 -13.31
CA SER A 144 3.85 -2.07 -14.35
C SER A 144 3.69 -3.57 -14.64
N ALA A 145 2.57 -3.97 -15.25
CA ALA A 145 2.33 -5.37 -15.64
C ALA A 145 3.48 -5.94 -16.48
N HIS A 146 3.98 -5.17 -17.46
CA HIS A 146 5.13 -5.56 -18.27
C HIS A 146 6.40 -5.79 -17.44
N GLN A 147 6.68 -4.92 -16.45
CA GLN A 147 7.84 -5.09 -15.57
C GLN A 147 7.69 -6.32 -14.67
N VAL A 148 6.48 -6.61 -14.18
CA VAL A 148 6.20 -7.85 -13.42
C VAL A 148 6.45 -9.08 -14.28
N GLU A 149 5.94 -9.11 -15.52
CA GLU A 149 6.19 -10.23 -16.46
C GLU A 149 7.68 -10.46 -16.66
N ASN A 150 8.46 -9.39 -16.92
CA ASN A 150 9.91 -9.48 -17.10
C ASN A 150 10.62 -10.06 -15.88
N VAL A 151 10.22 -9.69 -14.66
CA VAL A 151 10.79 -10.28 -13.43
C VAL A 151 10.49 -11.77 -13.35
N VAL A 152 9.25 -12.17 -13.62
CA VAL A 152 8.82 -13.57 -13.55
C VAL A 152 9.57 -14.42 -14.60
N GLU A 153 9.69 -13.93 -15.84
CA GLU A 153 10.41 -14.62 -16.90
C GLU A 153 11.88 -14.80 -16.57
N ILE A 154 12.56 -13.76 -16.09
CA ILE A 154 13.97 -13.82 -15.67
C ILE A 154 14.14 -14.82 -14.52
N CYS A 155 13.28 -14.77 -13.51
CA CYS A 155 13.36 -15.71 -12.40
C CYS A 155 13.18 -17.16 -12.86
N LYS A 156 12.24 -17.42 -13.77
CA LYS A 156 11.98 -18.73 -14.35
C LYS A 156 13.16 -19.22 -15.20
N GLU A 157 13.68 -18.37 -16.08
CA GLU A 157 14.80 -18.72 -16.97
C GLU A 157 16.07 -19.09 -16.21
N HIS A 158 16.33 -18.38 -15.11
CA HIS A 158 17.56 -18.56 -14.33
C HIS A 158 17.39 -19.40 -13.05
N GLY A 159 16.21 -20.01 -12.82
CA GLY A 159 15.94 -20.82 -11.62
C GLY A 159 16.03 -20.03 -10.31
N LEU A 160 15.65 -18.75 -10.34
CA LEU A 160 15.66 -17.84 -9.19
C LEU A 160 14.27 -17.80 -8.50
N LEU A 161 14.23 -17.30 -7.27
CA LEU A 161 12.98 -17.08 -6.53
C LEU A 161 12.09 -16.10 -7.30
N ALA A 162 10.91 -16.55 -7.72
CA ALA A 162 9.89 -15.70 -8.35
C ALA A 162 9.06 -14.94 -7.30
N PRO A 163 8.52 -13.75 -7.63
CA PRO A 163 7.61 -13.04 -6.74
C PRO A 163 6.31 -13.83 -6.54
N THR A 164 5.80 -13.79 -5.29
CA THR A 164 4.55 -14.46 -4.89
C THR A 164 3.48 -13.49 -4.43
N ILE A 165 3.84 -12.20 -4.27
CA ILE A 165 2.92 -11.16 -3.85
C ILE A 165 3.26 -9.83 -4.56
N TYR A 166 2.23 -9.09 -4.93
CA TYR A 166 2.34 -7.74 -5.47
C TYR A 166 1.60 -6.76 -4.56
N GLN A 167 2.22 -5.62 -4.25
CA GLN A 167 1.55 -4.55 -3.50
C GLN A 167 1.34 -3.34 -4.43
N GLY A 168 0.08 -2.95 -4.62
CA GLY A 168 -0.29 -1.86 -5.53
C GLY A 168 -1.40 -0.96 -5.04
N GLN A 169 -1.49 0.24 -5.63
CA GLN A 169 -2.60 1.14 -5.37
C GLN A 169 -3.89 0.57 -5.97
N TYR A 170 -4.91 0.42 -5.13
CA TYR A 170 -6.21 -0.04 -5.60
C TYR A 170 -7.33 0.40 -4.65
N ASN A 171 -8.39 0.98 -5.21
CA ASN A 171 -9.58 1.44 -4.51
C ASN A 171 -10.70 1.76 -5.52
N CYS A 172 -11.88 2.14 -5.07
CA CYS A 172 -13.05 2.38 -5.93
C CYS A 172 -12.87 3.52 -6.98
N LEU A 173 -11.84 4.36 -6.85
CA LEU A 173 -11.49 5.43 -7.80
C LEU A 173 -10.19 5.15 -8.58
N CYS A 174 -9.48 4.06 -8.26
CA CYS A 174 -8.23 3.64 -8.91
C CYS A 174 -8.31 2.13 -9.17
N ARG A 175 -8.78 1.74 -10.35
CA ARG A 175 -9.04 0.35 -10.72
C ARG A 175 -8.32 -0.09 -12.00
N SER A 176 -7.38 0.72 -12.49
CA SER A 176 -6.64 0.41 -13.72
C SER A 176 -5.85 -0.91 -13.67
N ALA A 177 -5.56 -1.44 -12.48
CA ALA A 177 -4.96 -2.77 -12.32
C ALA A 177 -5.85 -3.92 -12.82
N GLU A 178 -7.16 -3.71 -12.97
CA GLU A 178 -8.11 -4.73 -13.43
C GLU A 178 -7.91 -5.07 -14.92
N ASP A 179 -7.37 -4.14 -15.71
CA ASP A 179 -7.25 -4.28 -17.17
C ASP A 179 -6.09 -5.21 -17.56
N ASP A 180 -4.95 -5.11 -16.91
CA ASP A 180 -3.71 -5.79 -17.30
C ASP A 180 -3.01 -6.51 -16.14
N LEU A 181 -2.86 -5.86 -15.00
CA LEU A 181 -2.07 -6.38 -13.88
C LEU A 181 -2.75 -7.54 -13.17
N LEU A 182 -4.00 -7.41 -12.74
CA LEU A 182 -4.68 -8.50 -12.01
C LEU A 182 -4.77 -9.79 -12.85
N PRO A 183 -5.15 -9.76 -14.15
CA PRO A 183 -5.10 -10.94 -15.00
C PRO A 183 -3.70 -11.57 -15.08
N LEU A 184 -2.65 -10.75 -15.16
CA LEU A 184 -1.27 -11.20 -15.14
C LEU A 184 -0.92 -11.92 -13.83
N LEU A 185 -1.23 -11.30 -12.70
CA LEU A 185 -0.93 -11.85 -11.37
C LEU A 185 -1.62 -13.21 -11.17
N ARG A 186 -2.88 -13.35 -11.61
CA ARG A 186 -3.62 -14.63 -11.56
C ARG A 186 -2.93 -15.73 -12.36
N ARG A 187 -2.44 -15.42 -13.59
CA ARG A 187 -1.69 -16.40 -14.41
C ARG A 187 -0.45 -16.92 -13.70
N HIS A 188 0.20 -16.07 -12.91
CA HIS A 188 1.44 -16.44 -12.21
C HIS A 188 1.22 -16.82 -10.73
N LYS A 189 -0.03 -16.88 -10.25
CA LYS A 189 -0.40 -17.18 -8.87
C LYS A 189 0.27 -16.22 -7.87
N ILE A 190 0.29 -14.93 -8.21
CA ILE A 190 0.81 -13.85 -7.40
C ILE A 190 -0.37 -13.16 -6.71
N ALA A 191 -0.37 -13.14 -5.38
CA ALA A 191 -1.39 -12.46 -4.59
C ALA A 191 -1.28 -10.93 -4.73
N PHE A 192 -2.41 -10.21 -4.60
CA PHE A 192 -2.43 -8.75 -4.63
C PHE A 192 -2.71 -8.17 -3.24
N SER A 193 -1.88 -7.25 -2.79
CA SER A 193 -2.07 -6.50 -1.54
C SER A 193 -2.37 -5.03 -1.86
N ALA A 194 -3.60 -4.59 -1.67
CA ALA A 194 -4.05 -3.25 -2.04
C ALA A 194 -3.64 -2.20 -1.01
N TYR A 195 -2.80 -1.24 -1.38
CA TYR A 195 -2.58 -0.07 -0.54
C TYR A 195 -3.49 1.10 -0.93
N SER A 196 -3.64 2.08 -0.04
CA SER A 196 -4.57 3.22 -0.20
C SER A 196 -6.03 2.80 -0.51
N PRO A 197 -6.62 1.88 0.26
CA PRO A 197 -7.99 1.39 0.03
C PRO A 197 -9.03 2.51 0.06
N MET A 198 -8.72 3.62 0.73
CA MET A 198 -9.56 4.82 0.84
C MET A 198 -9.03 5.99 0.00
N ALA A 199 -8.32 5.69 -1.11
CA ALA A 199 -7.71 6.69 -1.98
C ALA A 199 -6.83 7.71 -1.23
N GLY A 200 -6.05 7.25 -0.22
CA GLY A 200 -5.23 8.13 0.61
C GLY A 200 -6.01 9.13 1.44
N GLY A 201 -7.29 8.86 1.73
CA GLY A 201 -8.20 9.74 2.44
C GLY A 201 -8.95 10.73 1.53
N PHE A 202 -8.85 10.61 0.21
CA PHE A 202 -9.52 11.50 -0.76
C PHE A 202 -11.05 11.49 -0.61
N LEU A 203 -11.63 10.36 -0.23
CA LEU A 203 -13.08 10.24 -0.01
C LEU A 203 -13.56 10.86 1.32
N VAL A 204 -12.66 11.39 2.15
CA VAL A 204 -13.04 12.17 3.32
C VAL A 204 -13.57 13.55 2.84
N ASP A 205 -14.74 13.91 3.33
CA ASP A 205 -15.52 15.08 2.90
C ASP A 205 -14.71 16.39 2.85
N ALA A 206 -13.89 16.62 3.88
CA ALA A 206 -13.05 17.81 3.97
C ALA A 206 -12.00 17.91 2.84
N ILE A 207 -11.48 16.77 2.36
CA ILE A 207 -10.46 16.74 1.30
C ILE A 207 -11.10 17.00 -0.06
N VAL A 208 -12.23 16.37 -0.37
CA VAL A 208 -12.93 16.59 -1.66
C VAL A 208 -13.41 18.03 -1.80
N ARG A 209 -13.89 18.65 -0.71
CA ARG A 209 -14.32 20.06 -0.70
C ARG A 209 -13.15 21.04 -0.82
N GLN A 210 -12.01 20.70 -0.24
CA GLN A 210 -10.84 21.57 -0.11
C GLN A 210 -9.65 21.12 -0.97
N ALA A 211 -9.83 20.17 -1.89
CA ALA A 211 -8.73 19.53 -2.63
C ALA A 211 -7.69 20.49 -3.22
N PRO A 212 -8.04 21.70 -3.72
CA PRO A 212 -7.03 22.66 -4.18
C PRO A 212 -6.22 23.30 -3.04
N ALA A 213 -6.75 23.36 -1.81
CA ALA A 213 -6.19 24.08 -0.67
C ALA A 213 -5.98 23.20 0.58
N SER A 214 -5.96 21.88 0.43
CA SER A 214 -5.79 20.97 1.56
C SER A 214 -4.44 21.19 2.24
N THR A 215 -4.44 21.32 3.57
CA THR A 215 -3.24 21.38 4.41
C THR A 215 -2.73 20.01 4.82
N HIS A 216 -3.42 18.93 4.47
CA HIS A 216 -2.99 17.57 4.78
C HIS A 216 -1.74 17.22 3.96
N PRO A 217 -0.62 16.76 4.56
CA PRO A 217 0.68 16.57 3.88
C PRO A 217 0.61 15.75 2.60
N ARG A 218 -0.23 14.70 2.58
CA ARG A 218 -0.44 13.84 1.41
C ARG A 218 -1.08 14.56 0.21
N TRP A 219 -1.70 15.72 0.44
CA TRP A 219 -2.40 16.52 -0.57
C TRP A 219 -1.72 17.87 -0.83
N MET A 220 -0.59 18.16 -0.17
CA MET A 220 0.18 19.38 -0.37
C MET A 220 1.03 19.29 -1.64
N SER A 221 0.97 20.34 -2.48
CA SER A 221 1.73 20.40 -3.73
C SER A 221 3.24 20.62 -3.56
N ASN A 222 3.68 21.05 -2.35
CA ASN A 222 5.08 21.32 -2.05
C ASN A 222 5.87 20.08 -1.59
N THR A 223 5.25 18.91 -1.57
CA THR A 223 5.92 17.65 -1.30
C THR A 223 5.83 16.73 -2.51
N ARG A 224 6.88 15.94 -2.78
CA ARG A 224 6.91 15.00 -3.90
C ARG A 224 5.72 14.02 -3.86
N LEU A 225 5.49 13.42 -2.71
CA LEU A 225 4.37 12.48 -2.53
C LEU A 225 3.01 13.17 -2.68
N GLY A 226 2.85 14.38 -2.10
CA GLY A 226 1.62 15.15 -2.24
C GLY A 226 1.34 15.57 -3.67
N SER A 227 2.38 15.95 -4.44
CA SER A 227 2.24 16.22 -5.88
C SER A 227 1.72 14.99 -6.63
N CYS A 228 2.29 13.79 -6.39
CA CYS A 228 1.81 12.56 -7.02
C CYS A 228 0.35 12.26 -6.70
N TYR A 229 -0.09 12.36 -5.44
CA TYR A 229 -1.50 12.15 -5.09
C TYR A 229 -2.42 13.17 -5.77
N ARG A 230 -2.00 14.42 -5.90
CA ARG A 230 -2.77 15.44 -6.62
C ARG A 230 -2.85 15.13 -8.10
N ASP A 231 -1.74 14.71 -8.72
CA ASP A 231 -1.69 14.33 -10.13
C ASP A 231 -2.59 13.11 -10.42
N PHE A 232 -2.81 12.22 -9.46
CA PHE A 232 -3.72 11.08 -9.61
C PHE A 232 -5.19 11.45 -9.39
N TYR A 233 -5.51 12.25 -8.37
CA TYR A 233 -6.89 12.39 -7.91
C TYR A 233 -7.49 13.78 -8.12
N VAL A 234 -6.69 14.85 -8.21
CA VAL A 234 -7.24 16.22 -8.28
C VAL A 234 -7.52 16.62 -9.72
N HIS A 235 -8.46 15.92 -10.34
CA HIS A 235 -9.00 16.20 -11.67
C HIS A 235 -10.52 16.34 -11.62
N PRO A 236 -11.13 17.21 -12.44
CA PRO A 236 -12.58 17.42 -12.40
C PRO A 236 -13.43 16.13 -12.47
N PRO A 237 -13.14 15.14 -13.35
CA PRO A 237 -13.90 13.89 -13.40
C PRO A 237 -13.78 13.06 -12.10
N VAL A 238 -12.58 12.98 -11.50
CA VAL A 238 -12.35 12.23 -10.26
C VAL A 238 -13.02 12.90 -9.06
N LEU A 239 -12.96 14.25 -9.00
CA LEU A 239 -13.67 15.04 -7.99
C LEU A 239 -15.19 14.88 -8.11
N THR A 240 -15.72 14.85 -9.33
CA THR A 240 -17.15 14.61 -9.57
C THR A 240 -17.56 13.21 -9.11
N ALA A 241 -16.78 12.19 -9.46
CA ALA A 241 -17.01 10.82 -9.05
C ALA A 241 -17.01 10.68 -7.52
N ALA A 242 -16.01 11.27 -6.85
CA ALA A 242 -15.93 11.25 -5.39
C ALA A 242 -17.15 11.91 -4.73
N ARG A 243 -17.61 13.06 -5.23
CA ARG A 243 -18.82 13.75 -4.73
C ARG A 243 -20.08 12.91 -4.92
N ASN A 244 -20.22 12.25 -6.06
CA ASN A 244 -21.35 11.36 -6.32
C ASN A 244 -21.38 10.18 -5.34
N ILE A 245 -20.22 9.57 -5.08
CA ILE A 245 -20.09 8.51 -4.07
C ILE A 245 -20.44 9.03 -2.68
N GLN A 246 -19.93 10.22 -2.29
CA GLN A 246 -20.25 10.83 -0.99
C GLN A 246 -21.74 11.08 -0.82
N HIS A 247 -22.38 11.68 -1.84
CA HIS A 247 -23.81 11.95 -1.81
C HIS A 247 -24.64 10.67 -1.67
N ALA A 248 -24.32 9.65 -2.47
CA ALA A 248 -25.02 8.37 -2.39
C ALA A 248 -24.78 7.66 -1.04
N ALA A 249 -23.55 7.65 -0.53
CA ALA A 249 -23.22 7.05 0.76
C ALA A 249 -24.08 7.65 1.89
N VAL A 250 -24.22 8.99 1.93
CA VAL A 250 -25.08 9.67 2.91
C VAL A 250 -26.53 9.24 2.79
N GLN A 251 -27.07 9.08 1.58
CA GLN A 251 -28.45 8.60 1.35
C GLN A 251 -28.66 7.17 1.86
N HIS A 252 -27.61 6.36 1.89
CA HIS A 252 -27.60 4.99 2.44
C HIS A 252 -27.18 4.92 3.92
N GLY A 253 -27.06 6.05 4.61
CA GLY A 253 -26.72 6.10 6.05
C GLY A 253 -25.29 5.69 6.37
N VAL A 254 -24.36 5.74 5.39
CA VAL A 254 -22.95 5.42 5.58
C VAL A 254 -22.07 6.59 5.15
N THR A 255 -20.84 6.67 5.66
CA THR A 255 -19.85 7.63 5.16
C THR A 255 -19.22 7.12 3.84
N ALA A 256 -18.77 8.02 2.98
CA ALA A 256 -18.04 7.63 1.77
C ALA A 256 -16.76 6.82 2.09
N TYR A 257 -16.15 7.11 3.22
CA TYR A 257 -15.03 6.38 3.76
C TYR A 257 -15.39 4.92 4.07
N ALA A 258 -16.50 4.70 4.78
CA ALA A 258 -17.01 3.35 5.06
C ALA A 258 -17.43 2.63 3.78
N ALA A 259 -18.07 3.34 2.84
CA ALA A 259 -18.43 2.79 1.54
C ALA A 259 -17.18 2.30 0.77
N ALA A 260 -16.07 3.07 0.76
CA ALA A 260 -14.84 2.68 0.10
C ALA A 260 -14.19 1.43 0.72
N LEU A 261 -14.13 1.34 2.06
CA LEU A 261 -13.58 0.17 2.75
C LEU A 261 -14.43 -1.08 2.54
N ARG A 262 -15.76 -0.96 2.62
CA ARG A 262 -16.65 -2.10 2.37
C ARG A 262 -16.64 -2.53 0.91
N TRP A 263 -16.56 -1.55 -0.02
CA TRP A 263 -16.44 -1.85 -1.45
C TRP A 263 -15.21 -2.69 -1.77
N ILE A 264 -14.03 -2.32 -1.26
CA ILE A 264 -12.81 -3.05 -1.58
C ILE A 264 -12.80 -4.47 -1.01
N ILE A 265 -13.43 -4.69 0.13
CA ILE A 265 -13.53 -6.02 0.77
C ILE A 265 -14.56 -6.92 0.09
N TRP A 266 -15.72 -6.37 -0.32
CA TRP A 266 -16.88 -7.17 -0.68
C TRP A 266 -17.25 -7.10 -2.17
N HIS A 267 -16.81 -6.06 -2.89
CA HIS A 267 -17.33 -5.77 -4.25
C HIS A 267 -16.21 -5.53 -5.27
N SER A 268 -14.96 -5.57 -4.87
CA SER A 268 -13.82 -5.37 -5.78
C SER A 268 -13.45 -6.67 -6.50
N SER A 269 -12.47 -6.58 -7.42
CA SER A 269 -11.90 -7.73 -8.12
C SER A 269 -10.85 -8.49 -7.29
N LEU A 270 -10.68 -8.14 -6.00
CA LEU A 270 -9.80 -8.89 -5.10
C LEU A 270 -10.51 -10.16 -4.61
N ALA A 271 -9.73 -11.24 -4.47
CA ALA A 271 -10.23 -12.56 -4.13
C ALA A 271 -9.42 -13.17 -2.97
N ALA A 272 -10.09 -13.50 -1.87
CA ALA A 272 -9.43 -14.07 -0.70
C ALA A 272 -8.79 -15.43 -0.99
N GLU A 273 -9.38 -16.22 -1.88
CA GLU A 273 -8.89 -17.52 -2.36
C GLU A 273 -7.61 -17.42 -3.16
N GLU A 274 -7.32 -16.26 -3.74
CA GLU A 274 -6.07 -15.95 -4.43
C GLU A 274 -4.97 -15.40 -3.48
N GLY A 275 -5.28 -15.31 -2.19
CA GLY A 275 -4.39 -14.78 -1.17
C GLY A 275 -4.36 -13.25 -1.08
N ASP A 276 -5.33 -12.57 -1.72
CA ASP A 276 -5.38 -11.11 -1.75
C ASP A 276 -5.68 -10.50 -0.39
N GLY A 277 -5.22 -9.25 -0.22
CA GLY A 277 -5.41 -8.50 1.00
C GLY A 277 -5.44 -6.99 0.79
N ILE A 278 -5.66 -6.28 1.89
CA ILE A 278 -5.57 -4.82 1.94
C ILE A 278 -4.57 -4.36 2.99
N VAL A 279 -3.87 -3.28 2.70
CA VAL A 279 -3.00 -2.55 3.64
C VAL A 279 -3.80 -1.41 4.24
N LEU A 280 -4.20 -1.60 5.49
CA LEU A 280 -5.07 -0.69 6.23
C LEU A 280 -4.23 0.28 7.06
N GLY A 281 -4.18 1.55 6.65
CA GLY A 281 -3.51 2.62 7.40
C GLY A 281 -4.46 3.32 8.37
N ALA A 282 -3.91 3.83 9.47
CA ALA A 282 -4.62 4.69 10.41
C ALA A 282 -3.68 5.73 11.03
N SER A 283 -4.20 6.90 11.40
CA SER A 283 -3.45 7.98 12.02
C SER A 283 -3.44 7.93 13.55
N ASN A 284 -4.32 7.13 14.15
CA ASN A 284 -4.45 6.93 15.58
C ASN A 284 -5.28 5.67 15.90
N VAL A 285 -5.35 5.29 17.18
CA VAL A 285 -6.05 4.11 17.66
C VAL A 285 -7.55 4.15 17.33
N ALA A 286 -8.21 5.31 17.55
CA ALA A 286 -9.64 5.43 17.31
C ALA A 286 -10.00 5.20 15.83
N GLN A 287 -9.20 5.76 14.91
CA GLN A 287 -9.37 5.55 13.47
C GLN A 287 -9.12 4.07 13.09
N LEU A 288 -8.12 3.42 13.71
CA LEU A 288 -7.89 2.01 13.45
C LEU A 288 -9.09 1.16 13.90
N GLN A 289 -9.62 1.44 15.09
CA GLN A 289 -10.80 0.77 15.62
C GLN A 289 -12.00 0.94 14.67
N GLU A 290 -12.28 2.18 14.25
CA GLU A 290 -13.36 2.48 13.30
C GLU A 290 -13.19 1.74 11.97
N ASN A 291 -11.95 1.72 11.43
CA ASN A 291 -11.65 1.00 10.20
C ASN A 291 -11.94 -0.51 10.32
N LEU A 292 -11.53 -1.12 11.44
CA LEU A 292 -11.78 -2.54 11.71
C LEU A 292 -13.27 -2.82 11.89
N ASP A 293 -14.01 -1.95 12.59
CA ASP A 293 -15.46 -2.08 12.73
C ASP A 293 -16.18 -1.99 11.36
N ILE A 294 -15.72 -1.10 10.47
CA ILE A 294 -16.30 -0.91 9.14
C ILE A 294 -16.12 -2.15 8.25
N ILE A 295 -14.92 -2.73 8.21
CA ILE A 295 -14.66 -3.89 7.35
C ILE A 295 -15.45 -5.14 7.76
N GLU A 296 -15.92 -5.21 9.00
CA GLU A 296 -16.73 -6.30 9.54
C GLU A 296 -18.24 -6.12 9.29
N GLN A 297 -18.69 -4.97 8.79
CA GLN A 297 -20.12 -4.67 8.57
C GLN A 297 -20.77 -5.41 7.38
N GLY A 298 -20.00 -6.18 6.61
CA GLY A 298 -20.53 -6.89 5.45
C GLY A 298 -20.70 -6.02 4.19
N PRO A 299 -21.33 -6.57 3.13
CA PRO A 299 -21.43 -5.93 1.82
C PRO A 299 -22.31 -4.65 1.85
N LEU A 300 -22.07 -3.76 0.88
CA LEU A 300 -22.91 -2.59 0.62
C LEU A 300 -24.22 -3.01 -0.06
N GLU A 301 -25.21 -2.14 0.02
CA GLU A 301 -26.44 -2.29 -0.78
C GLU A 301 -26.13 -2.15 -2.28
N GLU A 302 -26.78 -2.96 -3.12
CA GLU A 302 -26.55 -3.01 -4.57
C GLU A 302 -26.70 -1.66 -5.26
N THR A 303 -27.64 -0.83 -4.80
CA THR A 303 -27.86 0.53 -5.32
C THR A 303 -26.68 1.45 -5.08
N LEU A 304 -26.01 1.36 -3.93
CA LEU A 304 -24.80 2.13 -3.64
C LEU A 304 -23.62 1.59 -4.46
N VAL A 305 -23.49 0.28 -4.59
CA VAL A 305 -22.48 -0.34 -5.46
C VAL A 305 -22.63 0.13 -6.90
N ALA A 306 -23.86 0.18 -7.44
CA ALA A 306 -24.13 0.67 -8.78
C ALA A 306 -23.68 2.13 -8.98
N VAL A 307 -23.84 2.99 -7.98
CA VAL A 307 -23.31 4.38 -8.04
C VAL A 307 -21.79 4.40 -8.08
N ILE A 308 -21.13 3.55 -7.29
CA ILE A 308 -19.66 3.44 -7.30
C ILE A 308 -19.16 2.96 -8.67
N GLU A 309 -19.83 1.98 -9.28
CA GLU A 309 -19.50 1.49 -10.62
C GLU A 309 -19.71 2.55 -11.72
N ILE A 310 -20.78 3.34 -11.64
CA ILE A 310 -21.02 4.46 -12.56
C ILE A 310 -19.94 5.53 -12.37
N ALA A 311 -19.58 5.85 -11.14
CA ALA A 311 -18.53 6.81 -10.82
C ALA A 311 -17.17 6.40 -11.40
N TRP A 312 -16.80 5.11 -11.24
CA TRP A 312 -15.57 4.59 -11.85
C TRP A 312 -15.60 4.66 -13.38
N ARG A 313 -16.68 4.21 -14.02
CA ARG A 313 -16.81 4.30 -15.49
C ARG A 313 -16.69 5.73 -15.99
N HIS A 314 -17.23 6.70 -15.27
CA HIS A 314 -17.08 8.13 -15.62
C HIS A 314 -15.60 8.55 -15.57
N VAL A 315 -14.87 8.15 -14.53
CA VAL A 315 -13.42 8.43 -14.41
C VAL A 315 -12.63 7.76 -15.54
N LEU A 316 -12.89 6.48 -15.81
CA LEU A 316 -12.21 5.70 -16.84
C LEU A 316 -12.40 6.35 -18.23
N HIS A 317 -13.64 6.65 -18.63
CA HIS A 317 -13.95 7.26 -19.93
C HIS A 317 -13.40 8.69 -20.09
N SER A 318 -13.08 9.38 -18.99
CA SER A 318 -12.49 10.71 -19.04
C SER A 318 -11.00 10.70 -19.44
N GLY A 319 -10.34 9.55 -19.45
CA GLY A 319 -8.90 9.43 -19.63
C GLY A 319 -8.07 10.02 -18.48
N LYS A 320 -8.69 10.21 -17.29
CA LYS A 320 -8.07 10.75 -16.08
C LYS A 320 -8.12 9.74 -14.91
N ALA A 321 -8.24 8.45 -15.24
CA ALA A 321 -8.21 7.40 -14.24
C ALA A 321 -6.85 7.37 -13.54
N PRO A 322 -6.82 7.33 -12.18
CA PRO A 322 -5.60 7.10 -11.44
C PRO A 322 -4.95 5.77 -11.82
N SER A 323 -3.63 5.76 -11.95
CA SER A 323 -2.87 4.55 -12.27
C SER A 323 -2.47 3.79 -11.01
N TYR A 324 -2.43 2.46 -11.11
CA TYR A 324 -1.83 1.61 -10.08
C TYR A 324 -0.29 1.66 -10.10
N SER A 325 0.31 2.01 -11.23
CA SER A 325 1.75 2.15 -11.42
C SER A 325 2.19 3.60 -11.24
N LEU A 326 3.36 3.79 -10.67
CA LEU A 326 3.99 5.10 -10.52
C LEU A 326 4.69 5.58 -11.80
N ASP A 327 4.75 4.78 -12.87
CA ASP A 327 5.36 5.15 -14.16
C ASP A 327 4.74 6.42 -14.78
N THR A 328 3.49 6.71 -14.42
CA THR A 328 2.77 7.91 -14.86
C THR A 328 3.04 9.13 -13.99
N CYS A 329 3.66 8.96 -12.83
CA CYS A 329 3.98 10.06 -11.91
C CYS A 329 5.29 10.75 -12.34
N LYS A 330 5.17 11.87 -13.05
CA LYS A 330 6.30 12.63 -13.61
C LYS A 330 7.25 13.22 -12.55
N ASN A 331 6.90 13.13 -11.27
CA ASN A 331 7.61 13.75 -10.16
C ASN A 331 8.24 12.75 -9.17
N LEU A 332 8.26 11.45 -9.50
CA LEU A 332 8.94 10.42 -8.70
C LEU A 332 10.37 10.14 -9.14
#